data_d776741a97c3c332ac9c2a69fecff69b
#
_entry.id   d776741a97c3c332ac9c2a69fecff69b
#
_cell.length_a   1.000
_cell.length_b   1.000
_cell.length_c   1.000
_cell.angle_alpha   90.00
_cell.angle_beta   90.00
_cell.angle_gamma   90.00
#
_symmetry.space_group_name_H-M   'P 1'
#
loop_
_entity.id
_entity.type
_entity.pdbx_description
1 polymer ?
#
loop_
_entity_poly.entity_id
_entity_poly.type
_entity_poly.pdbx_seq_one_letter_code
_entity_poly.pdbx_strand_id
1 'polypeptide(L)'
;MPHGHAQKCRSSRSVGPENRSEMPAPTQRLRHSDDRIRHCRAASGARSHAVVRASANAVSECWLLRGRASPDRDTVLPMADAWLFDTRSSYDTDASGYAEKVRGLLGGRPYLRASLALFAELLHGAGGGPVADVGCGPGYVTGYLHDAGVDVFGIDLSPKMIAIARRDYPDLRFQVGTMTDLALADDSLAGIVAFWSVIHVPDQAMPDVVEQFRRVLRPQGLLLVGFHVGDETRHTSEGYTGRPINVDSHHRRPSKVMGWLRDAGFTIEAELVIGPDEDVPGAVIFARSDA
;
A
#
# COMPACT_ATOMS: atom_id res chain seq x y z
N MET A 1 30.17 49.10 37.10
CA MET A 1 30.41 50.49 36.70
C MET A 1 31.23 50.49 35.42
N PRO A 2 30.96 51.38 34.48
CA PRO A 2 29.65 51.62 33.79
C PRO A 2 29.81 51.78 32.26
N HIS A 3 28.64 52.09 31.66
CA HIS A 3 28.33 52.83 30.42
C HIS A 3 28.45 52.02 29.12
N GLY A 4 27.46 51.80 28.32
CA GLY A 4 26.28 52.65 27.97
C GLY A 4 26.47 53.15 26.54
N HIS A 5 25.56 52.74 25.65
CA HIS A 5 24.95 53.66 24.70
C HIS A 5 23.92 52.97 23.84
N ALA A 6 22.71 53.41 24.05
CA ALA A 6 21.58 53.17 23.14
C ALA A 6 21.69 54.13 21.94
N GLN A 7 21.33 53.64 20.76
CA GLN A 7 20.97 54.58 19.69
C GLN A 7 19.73 54.10 18.97
N LYS A 8 18.64 54.84 19.21
CA LYS A 8 17.41 54.83 18.42
C LYS A 8 17.67 55.45 17.05
N CYS A 9 17.12 54.89 16.01
CA CYS A 9 16.76 55.65 14.84
C CYS A 9 15.39 55.20 14.33
N ARG A 10 14.45 56.15 14.36
CA ARG A 10 13.11 56.10 13.70
C ARG A 10 13.30 56.50 12.25
N SER A 11 12.56 55.87 11.34
CA SER A 11 11.79 56.68 10.36
C SER A 11 10.74 55.77 9.68
N SER A 12 9.54 56.21 9.83
CA SER A 12 8.31 55.90 9.14
C SER A 12 8.38 56.26 7.65
N ARG A 13 7.88 55.41 6.77
CA ARG A 13 7.18 55.86 5.56
C ARG A 13 6.05 54.87 5.22
N SER A 14 4.85 55.42 5.30
CA SER A 14 3.61 54.94 4.73
C SER A 14 3.61 55.11 3.20
N VAL A 15 3.22 54.09 2.46
CA VAL A 15 2.68 54.23 1.11
C VAL A 15 1.43 53.35 1.01
N GLY A 16 0.36 53.97 0.62
CA GLY A 16 -1.00 53.44 0.55
C GLY A 16 -1.29 52.58 -0.70
N PRO A 17 -2.55 52.19 -0.90
CA PRO A 17 -2.94 51.06 -1.75
C PRO A 17 -3.36 51.50 -3.16
N GLU A 18 -2.94 50.73 -4.14
CA GLU A 18 -3.50 50.69 -5.53
C GLU A 18 -2.99 49.38 -6.14
N ASN A 19 -3.76 48.47 -6.70
CA ASN A 19 -4.73 48.50 -7.73
C ASN A 19 -5.30 47.08 -7.90
N ARG A 20 -6.59 46.91 -7.80
CA ARG A 20 -7.31 45.71 -8.22
C ARG A 20 -7.40 45.73 -9.75
N SER A 21 -6.91 44.68 -10.40
CA SER A 21 -7.28 44.35 -11.78
C SER A 21 -8.15 43.11 -11.76
N GLU A 22 -9.40 43.33 -12.08
CA GLU A 22 -10.46 42.34 -12.31
C GLU A 22 -10.14 41.48 -13.53
N MET A 23 -10.28 40.17 -13.38
CA MET A 23 -10.35 39.24 -14.51
C MET A 23 -11.81 38.93 -14.84
N PRO A 24 -12.23 38.97 -16.10
CA PRO A 24 -13.60 38.72 -16.50
C PRO A 24 -13.92 37.21 -16.61
N ALA A 25 -15.12 36.85 -16.18
CA ALA A 25 -15.71 35.52 -16.33
C ALA A 25 -16.06 35.22 -17.81
N PRO A 26 -15.96 33.94 -18.25
CA PRO A 26 -16.45 33.55 -19.56
C PRO A 26 -17.96 33.27 -19.50
N THR A 27 -18.66 34.02 -20.33
CA THR A 27 -20.09 33.89 -20.63
C THR A 27 -20.41 32.61 -21.40
N GLN A 28 -21.43 31.90 -20.95
CA GLN A 28 -22.15 30.85 -21.66
C GLN A 28 -22.85 31.41 -22.90
N ARG A 29 -22.75 30.68 -24.00
CA ARG A 29 -23.74 30.76 -25.10
C ARG A 29 -24.16 29.36 -25.53
N LEU A 30 -25.39 29.04 -25.20
CA LEU A 30 -26.23 28.03 -25.83
C LEU A 30 -26.49 28.40 -27.30
N ARG A 31 -26.35 27.44 -28.20
CA ARG A 31 -27.11 27.43 -29.44
C ARG A 31 -27.58 26.02 -29.74
N HIS A 32 -28.88 25.91 -29.78
CA HIS A 32 -29.67 24.85 -30.44
C HIS A 32 -29.44 24.89 -31.93
N SER A 33 -29.45 23.72 -32.57
CA SER A 33 -30.03 23.54 -33.90
C SER A 33 -30.45 22.10 -34.10
N ASP A 34 -31.69 21.99 -34.46
CA ASP A 34 -32.56 20.86 -34.73
C ASP A 34 -32.19 20.06 -36.01
N ASP A 35 -32.73 18.85 -36.01
CA ASP A 35 -33.31 18.07 -37.08
C ASP A 35 -32.47 17.70 -38.32
N ARG A 36 -32.34 16.39 -38.51
CA ARG A 36 -32.91 15.68 -39.67
C ARG A 36 -32.92 14.16 -39.50
N ILE A 37 -34.14 13.66 -39.29
CA ILE A 37 -34.53 12.27 -39.51
C ILE A 37 -34.48 11.98 -41.04
N ARG A 38 -33.81 10.89 -41.41
CA ARG A 38 -34.11 10.22 -42.69
C ARG A 38 -34.18 8.72 -42.49
N HIS A 39 -35.37 8.21 -42.72
CA HIS A 39 -35.73 6.80 -42.84
C HIS A 39 -34.98 6.16 -44.02
N CYS A 40 -34.51 4.94 -43.85
CA CYS A 40 -34.46 3.93 -44.90
C CYS A 40 -34.87 2.59 -44.36
N ARG A 41 -35.87 2.01 -45.03
CA ARG A 41 -36.53 0.72 -44.76
C ARG A 41 -35.71 -0.45 -45.29
N ALA A 42 -35.67 -1.49 -44.47
CA ALA A 42 -35.87 -2.94 -44.69
C ALA A 42 -35.14 -3.63 -45.86
N ALA A 43 -34.34 -4.63 -45.50
CA ALA A 43 -34.38 -5.96 -46.11
C ALA A 43 -33.95 -7.04 -45.12
N SER A 44 -34.74 -8.09 -45.08
CA SER A 44 -34.72 -9.26 -44.23
C SER A 44 -33.49 -10.14 -44.40
N GLY A 45 -33.01 -10.73 -43.31
CA GLY A 45 -32.05 -11.82 -43.35
C GLY A 45 -31.72 -12.33 -41.95
N ALA A 46 -32.46 -13.31 -41.50
CA ALA A 46 -32.26 -13.96 -40.22
C ALA A 46 -30.91 -14.69 -40.16
N ARG A 47 -30.04 -14.32 -39.25
CA ARG A 47 -29.05 -15.20 -38.64
C ARG A 47 -28.91 -14.80 -37.17
N SER A 48 -29.31 -15.74 -36.33
CA SER A 48 -29.12 -15.70 -34.86
C SER A 48 -27.63 -15.60 -34.52
N HIS A 49 -27.21 -14.47 -34.05
CA HIS A 49 -25.98 -14.37 -33.29
C HIS A 49 -26.35 -14.09 -31.83
N ALA A 50 -26.21 -15.16 -31.02
CA ALA A 50 -26.24 -15.06 -29.57
C ALA A 50 -25.12 -14.08 -29.16
N VAL A 51 -25.50 -12.89 -28.73
CA VAL A 51 -24.61 -11.95 -28.04
C VAL A 51 -24.41 -12.50 -26.64
N VAL A 52 -23.31 -13.24 -26.43
CA VAL A 52 -22.84 -13.57 -25.08
C VAL A 52 -22.39 -12.26 -24.46
N ARG A 53 -23.21 -11.69 -23.60
CA ARG A 53 -22.77 -10.69 -22.64
C ARG A 53 -21.85 -11.42 -21.67
N ALA A 54 -20.55 -11.29 -21.84
CA ALA A 54 -19.58 -11.64 -20.84
C ALA A 54 -19.80 -10.68 -19.66
N SER A 55 -20.45 -11.18 -18.60
CA SER A 55 -20.54 -10.49 -17.33
C SER A 55 -19.12 -10.43 -16.74
N ALA A 56 -18.76 -9.28 -16.17
CA ALA A 56 -17.49 -9.00 -15.52
C ALA A 56 -17.15 -9.88 -14.29
N ASN A 57 -17.93 -10.96 -14.05
CA ASN A 57 -17.78 -11.86 -12.91
C ASN A 57 -17.02 -13.17 -13.22
N ALA A 58 -16.53 -13.39 -14.43
CA ALA A 58 -15.90 -14.66 -14.79
C ALA A 58 -14.42 -14.80 -14.38
N VAL A 59 -13.80 -13.74 -13.86
CA VAL A 59 -12.40 -13.78 -13.38
C VAL A 59 -12.33 -14.22 -11.91
N SER A 60 -13.46 -14.25 -11.20
CA SER A 60 -13.51 -14.48 -9.75
C SER A 60 -13.43 -15.95 -9.31
N GLU A 61 -13.60 -16.93 -10.20
CA GLU A 61 -13.72 -18.34 -9.80
C GLU A 61 -12.49 -19.21 -10.10
N CYS A 62 -11.49 -18.71 -10.81
CA CYS A 62 -10.30 -19.52 -11.15
C CYS A 62 -9.21 -19.58 -10.05
N TRP A 63 -9.42 -18.86 -8.94
CA TRP A 63 -8.45 -18.76 -7.84
C TRP A 63 -8.57 -19.86 -6.77
N LEU A 64 -9.61 -20.74 -6.85
CA LEU A 64 -9.98 -21.63 -5.75
C LEU A 64 -9.44 -23.06 -5.85
N LEU A 65 -8.62 -23.44 -6.84
CA LEU A 65 -8.20 -24.83 -7.03
C LEU A 65 -6.68 -25.03 -7.13
N ARG A 66 -5.94 -24.58 -6.14
CA ARG A 66 -4.72 -25.26 -5.72
C ARG A 66 -4.79 -25.51 -4.23
N GLY A 67 -5.62 -26.49 -3.85
CA GLY A 67 -5.60 -27.07 -2.52
C GLY A 67 -4.26 -27.78 -2.29
N ARG A 68 -3.33 -27.10 -1.59
CA ARG A 68 -2.33 -27.82 -0.83
C ARG A 68 -2.89 -28.06 0.56
N ALA A 69 -2.84 -29.30 0.99
CA ALA A 69 -3.28 -29.76 2.30
C ALA A 69 -2.68 -28.87 3.40
N SER A 70 -3.50 -28.49 4.38
CA SER A 70 -3.01 -27.89 5.62
C SER A 70 -1.92 -28.78 6.22
N PRO A 71 -0.78 -28.25 6.63
CA PRO A 71 0.21 -29.03 7.36
C PRO A 71 -0.39 -29.49 8.69
N ASP A 72 -0.15 -30.75 9.01
CA ASP A 72 -0.50 -31.40 10.28
C ASP A 72 0.01 -30.54 11.46
N ARG A 73 -0.80 -30.50 12.53
CA ARG A 73 -0.60 -29.67 13.73
C ARG A 73 0.65 -30.02 14.58
N ASP A 74 1.42 -31.01 14.19
CA ASP A 74 2.58 -31.53 14.98
C ASP A 74 3.93 -31.44 14.26
N THR A 75 4.03 -30.69 13.18
CA THR A 75 5.34 -30.48 12.55
C THR A 75 6.10 -29.41 13.35
N VAL A 76 7.14 -29.83 14.06
CA VAL A 76 8.15 -28.92 14.64
C VAL A 76 8.71 -28.11 13.46
N LEU A 77 8.36 -26.81 13.40
CA LEU A 77 8.87 -25.90 12.37
C LEU A 77 10.42 -25.93 12.43
N PRO A 78 11.12 -25.96 11.29
CA PRO A 78 12.55 -25.73 11.27
C PRO A 78 12.88 -24.45 12.03
N MET A 79 13.98 -24.41 12.78
CA MET A 79 14.38 -23.20 13.54
C MET A 79 14.46 -21.93 12.66
N ALA A 80 14.66 -22.11 11.37
CA ALA A 80 14.65 -21.04 10.36
C ALA A 80 13.32 -20.27 10.27
N ASP A 81 12.18 -20.89 10.65
CA ASP A 81 10.84 -20.33 10.51
C ASP A 81 10.20 -19.93 11.85
N ALA A 82 10.96 -20.03 12.96
CA ALA A 82 10.47 -19.69 14.28
C ALA A 82 9.93 -18.26 14.37
N TRP A 83 10.56 -17.31 13.68
CA TRP A 83 10.13 -15.92 13.62
C TRP A 83 8.74 -15.74 13.01
N LEU A 84 8.36 -16.58 12.02
CA LEU A 84 7.00 -16.57 11.44
C LEU A 84 5.95 -16.96 12.50
N PHE A 85 6.24 -18.02 13.25
CA PHE A 85 5.36 -18.45 14.33
C PHE A 85 5.24 -17.37 15.43
N ASP A 86 6.36 -16.81 15.86
CA ASP A 86 6.40 -15.77 16.88
C ASP A 86 5.68 -14.50 16.43
N THR A 87 5.91 -14.05 15.20
CA THR A 87 5.21 -12.91 14.61
C THR A 87 3.70 -13.15 14.55
N ARG A 88 3.28 -14.30 14.00
CA ARG A 88 1.86 -14.67 13.93
C ARG A 88 1.21 -14.72 15.31
N SER A 89 1.85 -15.42 16.26
CA SER A 89 1.33 -15.59 17.62
C SER A 89 1.20 -14.24 18.34
N SER A 90 2.18 -13.36 18.16
CA SER A 90 2.18 -12.01 18.75
C SER A 90 1.03 -11.16 18.20
N TYR A 91 0.86 -11.11 16.89
CA TYR A 91 -0.25 -10.37 16.26
C TYR A 91 -1.61 -11.02 16.53
N ASP A 92 -1.71 -12.34 16.62
CA ASP A 92 -2.93 -13.00 17.07
C ASP A 92 -3.25 -12.65 18.53
N THR A 93 -2.24 -12.53 19.37
CA THR A 93 -2.42 -12.23 20.81
C THR A 93 -2.91 -10.80 21.03
N ASP A 94 -2.37 -9.82 20.30
CA ASP A 94 -2.65 -8.39 20.49
C ASP A 94 -3.43 -7.75 19.33
N ALA A 95 -4.13 -8.53 18.53
CA ALA A 95 -4.83 -8.04 17.33
C ALA A 95 -5.76 -6.84 17.59
N SER A 96 -6.52 -6.86 18.68
CA SER A 96 -7.43 -5.77 19.04
C SER A 96 -6.68 -4.50 19.45
N GLY A 97 -5.58 -4.64 20.24
CA GLY A 97 -4.76 -3.51 20.66
C GLY A 97 -4.07 -2.83 19.49
N TYR A 98 -3.48 -3.64 18.62
CA TYR A 98 -2.86 -3.12 17.39
C TYR A 98 -3.88 -2.43 16.47
N ALA A 99 -5.04 -3.04 16.23
CA ALA A 99 -6.08 -2.46 15.38
C ALA A 99 -6.56 -1.10 15.91
N GLU A 100 -6.71 -0.96 17.24
CA GLU A 100 -7.06 0.33 17.85
C GLU A 100 -5.93 1.34 17.72
N LYS A 101 -4.67 0.92 17.89
CA LYS A 101 -3.48 1.77 17.75
C LYS A 101 -3.34 2.37 16.35
N VAL A 102 -3.64 1.61 15.31
CA VAL A 102 -3.51 2.08 13.92
C VAL A 102 -4.79 2.72 13.39
N ARG A 103 -5.87 2.71 14.15
CA ARG A 103 -7.14 3.35 13.77
C ARG A 103 -6.93 4.84 13.51
N GLY A 104 -7.23 5.26 12.28
CA GLY A 104 -7.05 6.66 11.86
C GLY A 104 -5.60 7.11 11.71
N LEU A 105 -4.61 6.18 11.75
CA LEU A 105 -3.18 6.50 11.64
C LEU A 105 -2.87 7.39 10.44
N LEU A 106 -3.42 7.08 9.27
CA LEU A 106 -3.16 7.84 8.03
C LEU A 106 -3.69 9.28 8.10
N GLY A 107 -4.74 9.54 8.90
CA GLY A 107 -5.26 10.90 9.12
C GLY A 107 -4.21 11.85 9.71
N GLY A 108 -3.43 11.37 10.68
CA GLY A 108 -2.37 12.12 11.35
C GLY A 108 -0.98 12.04 10.69
N ARG A 109 -0.83 11.30 9.60
CA ARG A 109 0.47 11.03 8.96
C ARG A 109 0.46 11.42 7.47
N PRO A 110 0.61 12.72 7.15
CA PRO A 110 0.44 13.21 5.78
C PRO A 110 1.44 12.61 4.78
N TYR A 111 2.68 12.36 5.17
CA TYR A 111 3.69 11.76 4.29
C TYR A 111 3.36 10.30 3.94
N LEU A 112 2.87 9.51 4.92
CA LEU A 112 2.43 8.14 4.67
C LEU A 112 1.23 8.10 3.72
N ARG A 113 0.25 8.98 3.96
CA ARG A 113 -0.94 9.11 3.11
C ARG A 113 -0.57 9.57 1.70
N ALA A 114 0.35 10.54 1.56
CA ALA A 114 0.83 11.01 0.26
C ALA A 114 1.57 9.90 -0.52
N SER A 115 2.36 9.05 0.16
CA SER A 115 3.02 7.92 -0.48
C SER A 115 2.00 6.91 -1.04
N LEU A 116 0.95 6.59 -0.30
CA LEU A 116 -0.12 5.71 -0.77
C LEU A 116 -0.93 6.35 -1.92
N ALA A 117 -1.19 7.67 -1.85
CA ALA A 117 -1.86 8.39 -2.93
C ALA A 117 -1.01 8.40 -4.21
N LEU A 118 0.29 8.64 -4.10
CA LEU A 118 1.23 8.59 -5.23
C LEU A 118 1.28 7.19 -5.85
N PHE A 119 1.30 6.14 -5.00
CA PHE A 119 1.24 4.76 -5.47
C PHE A 119 -0.02 4.50 -6.32
N ALA A 120 -1.19 4.94 -5.84
CA ALA A 120 -2.45 4.81 -6.58
C ALA A 120 -2.42 5.58 -7.91
N GLU A 121 -1.88 6.81 -7.94
CA GLU A 121 -1.72 7.62 -9.15
C GLU A 121 -0.81 6.94 -10.18
N LEU A 122 0.37 6.47 -9.76
CA LEU A 122 1.32 5.77 -10.62
C LEU A 122 0.73 4.47 -11.18
N LEU A 123 -0.03 3.73 -10.36
CA LEU A 123 -0.71 2.51 -10.79
C LEU A 123 -1.78 2.81 -11.85
N HIS A 124 -2.63 3.82 -11.63
CA HIS A 124 -3.65 4.23 -12.60
C HIS A 124 -3.02 4.70 -13.92
N GLY A 125 -1.93 5.47 -13.84
CA GLY A 125 -1.16 5.90 -15.02
C GLY A 125 -0.56 4.74 -15.82
N ALA A 126 -0.29 3.59 -15.17
CA ALA A 126 0.19 2.35 -15.79
C ALA A 126 -0.93 1.41 -16.26
N GLY A 127 -2.19 1.87 -16.30
CA GLY A 127 -3.34 1.09 -16.76
C GLY A 127 -4.03 0.28 -15.66
N GLY A 128 -3.66 0.45 -14.39
CA GLY A 128 -4.28 -0.22 -13.25
C GLY A 128 -4.04 -1.73 -13.20
N GLY A 129 -4.89 -2.42 -12.45
CA GLY A 129 -4.89 -3.87 -12.27
C GLY A 129 -4.84 -4.28 -10.79
N PRO A 130 -4.85 -5.61 -10.50
CA PRO A 130 -4.93 -6.10 -9.13
C PRO A 130 -3.68 -5.77 -8.31
N VAL A 131 -3.90 -5.38 -7.06
CA VAL A 131 -2.88 -5.02 -6.07
C VAL A 131 -3.03 -5.89 -4.83
N ALA A 132 -1.92 -6.38 -4.29
CA ALA A 132 -1.88 -7.01 -2.97
C ALA A 132 -1.29 -6.05 -1.92
N ASP A 133 -2.01 -5.86 -0.82
CA ASP A 133 -1.50 -5.26 0.42
C ASP A 133 -0.97 -6.40 1.29
N VAL A 134 0.35 -6.59 1.32
CA VAL A 134 1.02 -7.75 1.94
C VAL A 134 1.50 -7.40 3.35
N GLY A 135 0.94 -8.10 4.34
CA GLY A 135 1.00 -7.73 5.75
C GLY A 135 0.00 -6.62 6.05
N CYS A 136 -1.24 -6.76 5.55
CA CYS A 136 -2.27 -5.74 5.60
C CYS A 136 -2.79 -5.43 7.01
N GLY A 137 -2.47 -6.29 8.00
CA GLY A 137 -2.97 -6.16 9.36
C GLY A 137 -4.51 -6.06 9.40
N PRO A 138 -5.07 -5.06 10.13
CA PRO A 138 -6.51 -4.86 10.22
C PRO A 138 -7.12 -4.17 8.97
N GLY A 139 -6.38 -4.01 7.88
CA GLY A 139 -6.90 -3.60 6.57
C GLY A 139 -6.97 -2.09 6.32
N TYR A 140 -6.40 -1.24 7.15
CA TYR A 140 -6.53 0.22 7.01
C TYR A 140 -5.84 0.79 5.76
N VAL A 141 -4.74 0.17 5.30
CA VAL A 141 -4.06 0.53 4.03
C VAL A 141 -4.87 0.01 2.85
N THR A 142 -5.33 -1.25 2.93
CA THR A 142 -6.22 -1.84 1.92
C THR A 142 -7.46 -0.97 1.70
N GLY A 143 -8.14 -0.54 2.81
CA GLY A 143 -9.29 0.35 2.74
C GLY A 143 -8.97 1.69 2.10
N TYR A 144 -7.86 2.32 2.47
CA TYR A 144 -7.42 3.59 1.88
C TYR A 144 -7.18 3.48 0.36
N LEU A 145 -6.51 2.42 -0.09
CA LEU A 145 -6.25 2.20 -1.52
C LEU A 145 -7.53 1.91 -2.29
N HIS A 146 -8.46 1.16 -1.70
CA HIS A 146 -9.77 0.93 -2.28
C HIS A 146 -10.54 2.25 -2.49
N ASP A 147 -10.58 3.12 -1.47
CA ASP A 147 -11.21 4.44 -1.54
C ASP A 147 -10.54 5.34 -2.58
N ALA A 148 -9.26 5.11 -2.87
CA ALA A 148 -8.52 5.75 -3.97
C ALA A 148 -8.77 5.10 -5.35
N GLY A 149 -9.69 4.12 -5.46
CA GLY A 149 -10.08 3.46 -6.71
C GLY A 149 -9.15 2.33 -7.17
N VAL A 150 -8.30 1.79 -6.29
CA VAL A 150 -7.40 0.67 -6.61
C VAL A 150 -8.14 -0.66 -6.43
N ASP A 151 -8.01 -1.59 -7.38
CA ASP A 151 -8.46 -2.99 -7.20
C ASP A 151 -7.48 -3.71 -6.27
N VAL A 152 -7.73 -3.63 -4.97
CA VAL A 152 -6.81 -4.10 -3.92
C VAL A 152 -7.43 -5.20 -3.07
N PHE A 153 -6.59 -6.12 -2.59
CA PHE A 153 -6.93 -7.11 -1.57
C PHE A 153 -5.80 -7.25 -0.55
N GLY A 154 -6.14 -7.70 0.67
CA GLY A 154 -5.17 -7.82 1.75
C GLY A 154 -4.72 -9.27 1.99
N ILE A 155 -3.44 -9.42 2.32
CA ILE A 155 -2.83 -10.69 2.79
C ILE A 155 -2.16 -10.41 4.13
N ASP A 156 -2.43 -11.24 5.14
CA ASP A 156 -1.75 -11.13 6.44
C ASP A 156 -1.49 -12.51 7.04
N LEU A 157 -0.39 -12.60 7.81
CA LEU A 157 0.02 -13.82 8.48
C LEU A 157 -0.94 -14.21 9.63
N SER A 158 -1.56 -13.21 10.28
CA SER A 158 -2.44 -13.38 11.45
C SER A 158 -3.89 -13.61 11.04
N PRO A 159 -4.49 -14.78 11.33
CA PRO A 159 -5.93 -15.01 11.16
C PRO A 159 -6.80 -14.01 11.92
N LYS A 160 -6.35 -13.52 13.09
CA LYS A 160 -7.11 -12.55 13.87
C LYS A 160 -7.08 -11.14 13.27
N MET A 161 -5.95 -10.73 12.67
CA MET A 161 -5.91 -9.51 11.87
C MET A 161 -6.87 -9.58 10.68
N ILE A 162 -6.86 -10.69 9.94
CA ILE A 162 -7.79 -10.91 8.84
C ILE A 162 -9.25 -10.91 9.29
N ALA A 163 -9.56 -11.47 10.47
CA ALA A 163 -10.92 -11.41 11.01
C ALA A 163 -11.36 -9.97 11.31
N ILE A 164 -10.46 -9.14 11.83
CA ILE A 164 -10.71 -7.71 12.05
C ILE A 164 -10.88 -6.97 10.71
N ALA A 165 -9.98 -7.20 9.76
CA ALA A 165 -10.04 -6.58 8.44
C ALA A 165 -11.37 -6.87 7.73
N ARG A 166 -11.82 -8.13 7.73
CA ARG A 166 -13.11 -8.53 7.15
C ARG A 166 -14.32 -7.92 7.84
N ARG A 167 -14.23 -7.70 9.16
CA ARG A 167 -15.30 -7.04 9.93
C ARG A 167 -15.38 -5.55 9.60
N ASP A 168 -14.22 -4.89 9.51
CA ASP A 168 -14.14 -3.44 9.36
C ASP A 168 -14.27 -2.99 7.88
N TYR A 169 -13.94 -3.89 6.94
CA TYR A 169 -14.03 -3.68 5.48
C TYR A 169 -14.71 -4.86 4.79
N PRO A 170 -16.02 -5.06 4.99
CA PRO A 170 -16.73 -6.28 4.56
C PRO A 170 -16.80 -6.45 3.03
N ASP A 171 -16.67 -5.38 2.27
CA ASP A 171 -16.70 -5.40 0.81
C ASP A 171 -15.33 -5.72 0.18
N LEU A 172 -14.25 -5.79 0.99
CA LEU A 172 -12.92 -6.07 0.53
C LEU A 172 -12.52 -7.54 0.73
N ARG A 173 -11.61 -8.00 -0.11
CA ARG A 173 -11.07 -9.36 -0.03
C ARG A 173 -9.85 -9.40 0.86
N PHE A 174 -9.84 -10.35 1.79
CA PHE A 174 -8.71 -10.59 2.69
C PHE A 174 -8.44 -12.08 2.80
N GLN A 175 -7.17 -12.48 2.83
CA GLN A 175 -6.75 -13.86 3.00
C GLN A 175 -5.61 -14.01 3.99
N VAL A 176 -5.56 -15.14 4.69
CA VAL A 176 -4.42 -15.51 5.52
C VAL A 176 -3.32 -16.05 4.62
N GLY A 177 -2.10 -15.53 4.77
CA GLY A 177 -0.95 -15.95 3.96
C GLY A 177 0.35 -15.38 4.50
N THR A 178 1.46 -15.90 4.01
CA THR A 178 2.81 -15.40 4.33
C THR A 178 3.46 -14.75 3.10
N MET A 179 4.27 -13.72 3.33
CA MET A 179 5.03 -13.07 2.26
C MET A 179 6.23 -13.91 1.78
N THR A 180 6.59 -14.97 2.52
CA THR A 180 7.65 -15.91 2.13
C THR A 180 7.18 -16.98 1.14
N ASP A 181 5.85 -17.16 0.99
CA ASP A 181 5.24 -18.10 0.02
C ASP A 181 3.85 -17.54 -0.37
N LEU A 182 3.83 -16.62 -1.31
CA LEU A 182 2.60 -16.00 -1.79
C LEU A 182 1.84 -17.00 -2.67
N ALA A 183 0.65 -17.43 -2.22
CA ALA A 183 -0.24 -18.33 -2.98
C ALA A 183 -0.93 -17.60 -4.15
N LEU A 184 -0.14 -16.94 -4.99
CA LEU A 184 -0.55 -16.17 -6.16
C LEU A 184 0.18 -16.68 -7.39
N ALA A 185 -0.44 -16.54 -8.56
CA ALA A 185 0.21 -16.89 -9.82
C ALA A 185 1.33 -15.90 -10.17
N ASP A 186 2.30 -16.36 -10.94
CA ASP A 186 3.35 -15.51 -11.47
C ASP A 186 2.74 -14.42 -12.36
N ASP A 187 3.36 -13.25 -12.39
CA ASP A 187 2.98 -12.08 -13.21
C ASP A 187 1.49 -11.65 -13.08
N SER A 188 0.85 -11.96 -11.95
CA SER A 188 -0.60 -11.75 -11.76
C SER A 188 -0.98 -10.40 -11.17
N LEU A 189 -0.02 -9.66 -10.60
CA LEU A 189 -0.27 -8.39 -9.93
C LEU A 189 0.26 -7.19 -10.71
N ALA A 190 -0.51 -6.11 -10.72
CA ALA A 190 -0.08 -4.81 -11.19
C ALA A 190 0.73 -4.04 -10.13
N GLY A 191 0.51 -4.35 -8.86
CA GLY A 191 1.23 -3.72 -7.76
C GLY A 191 1.21 -4.51 -6.47
N ILE A 192 2.19 -4.22 -5.62
CA ILE A 192 2.28 -4.69 -4.24
C ILE A 192 2.54 -3.50 -3.33
N VAL A 193 1.85 -3.49 -2.19
CA VAL A 193 2.14 -2.61 -1.06
C VAL A 193 2.55 -3.49 0.12
N ALA A 194 3.75 -3.27 0.67
CA ALA A 194 4.26 -3.90 1.88
C ALA A 194 4.58 -2.78 2.90
N PHE A 195 3.54 -2.33 3.61
CA PHE A 195 3.58 -1.08 4.37
C PHE A 195 3.81 -1.36 5.84
N TRP A 196 5.06 -1.19 6.32
CA TRP A 196 5.50 -1.54 7.68
C TRP A 196 5.26 -3.00 8.05
N SER A 197 5.29 -3.90 7.06
CA SER A 197 5.11 -5.35 7.26
C SER A 197 6.41 -6.14 7.14
N VAL A 198 7.33 -5.72 6.25
CA VAL A 198 8.65 -6.38 6.10
C VAL A 198 9.57 -6.17 7.30
N ILE A 199 9.20 -5.31 8.25
CA ILE A 199 9.98 -5.04 9.45
C ILE A 199 10.16 -6.26 10.34
N HIS A 200 9.26 -7.25 10.25
CA HIS A 200 9.33 -8.48 11.05
C HIS A 200 10.10 -9.60 10.37
N VAL A 201 10.45 -9.43 9.10
CA VAL A 201 11.23 -10.42 8.34
C VAL A 201 12.70 -10.29 8.71
N PRO A 202 13.39 -11.35 9.19
CA PRO A 202 14.83 -11.27 9.44
C PRO A 202 15.61 -11.11 8.12
N ASP A 203 16.81 -10.52 8.21
CA ASP A 203 17.62 -10.22 7.03
C ASP A 203 17.91 -11.43 6.13
N GLN A 204 18.04 -12.60 6.74
CA GLN A 204 18.31 -13.85 6.02
C GLN A 204 17.12 -14.29 5.14
N ALA A 205 15.89 -13.91 5.52
CA ALA A 205 14.67 -14.26 4.78
C ALA A 205 14.21 -13.15 3.81
N MET A 206 14.81 -11.95 3.87
CA MET A 206 14.44 -10.84 2.99
C MET A 206 14.64 -11.15 1.50
N PRO A 207 15.74 -11.80 1.06
CA PRO A 207 15.88 -12.18 -0.35
C PRO A 207 14.70 -13.02 -0.87
N ASP A 208 14.27 -14.04 -0.10
CA ASP A 208 13.16 -14.91 -0.49
C ASP A 208 11.84 -14.12 -0.58
N VAL A 209 11.60 -13.20 0.35
CA VAL A 209 10.41 -12.32 0.32
C VAL A 209 10.42 -11.43 -0.92
N VAL A 210 11.56 -10.81 -1.23
CA VAL A 210 11.68 -9.92 -2.41
C VAL A 210 11.54 -10.72 -3.71
N GLU A 211 12.05 -11.98 -3.75
CA GLU A 211 11.84 -12.89 -4.88
C GLU A 211 10.36 -13.22 -5.07
N GLN A 212 9.61 -13.50 -3.97
CA GLN A 212 8.17 -13.70 -4.04
C GLN A 212 7.45 -12.46 -4.60
N PHE A 213 7.83 -11.25 -4.18
CA PHE A 213 7.28 -10.02 -4.73
C PHE A 213 7.57 -9.90 -6.23
N ARG A 214 8.82 -10.18 -6.65
CA ARG A 214 9.20 -10.15 -8.06
C ARG A 214 8.42 -11.18 -8.89
N ARG A 215 8.26 -12.39 -8.38
CA ARG A 215 7.56 -13.49 -9.07
C ARG A 215 6.10 -13.16 -9.38
N VAL A 216 5.38 -12.60 -8.41
CA VAL A 216 3.94 -12.34 -8.58
C VAL A 216 3.63 -11.02 -9.29
N LEU A 217 4.58 -10.09 -9.34
CA LEU A 217 4.43 -8.83 -10.08
C LEU A 217 4.64 -9.08 -11.57
N ARG A 218 3.71 -8.58 -12.39
CA ARG A 218 3.88 -8.54 -13.83
C ARG A 218 5.09 -7.66 -14.21
N PRO A 219 5.68 -7.81 -15.40
CA PRO A 219 6.68 -6.89 -15.90
C PRO A 219 6.21 -5.43 -15.76
N GLN A 220 7.08 -4.56 -15.26
CA GLN A 220 6.76 -3.16 -14.94
C GLN A 220 5.71 -2.97 -13.82
N GLY A 221 5.41 -4.02 -13.03
CA GLY A 221 4.57 -3.94 -11.85
C GLY A 221 5.19 -3.05 -10.76
N LEU A 222 4.36 -2.33 -10.01
CA LEU A 222 4.80 -1.34 -9.03
C LEU A 222 4.88 -1.96 -7.63
N LEU A 223 5.98 -1.72 -6.92
CA LEU A 223 6.19 -2.10 -5.52
C LEU A 223 6.35 -0.86 -4.65
N LEU A 224 5.61 -0.82 -3.54
CA LEU A 224 5.79 0.14 -2.46
C LEU A 224 6.18 -0.59 -1.18
N VAL A 225 7.35 -0.29 -0.63
CA VAL A 225 7.83 -0.86 0.64
C VAL A 225 8.03 0.25 1.66
N GLY A 226 7.37 0.12 2.83
CA GLY A 226 7.55 1.02 3.97
C GLY A 226 8.18 0.29 5.16
N PHE A 227 9.14 0.92 5.86
CA PHE A 227 9.87 0.31 6.97
C PHE A 227 10.49 1.35 7.91
N HIS A 228 11.01 0.89 9.05
CA HIS A 228 11.78 1.70 10.01
C HIS A 228 13.23 1.80 9.58
N VAL A 229 13.79 3.03 9.64
CA VAL A 229 15.19 3.31 9.34
C VAL A 229 16.05 3.11 10.58
N GLY A 230 17.20 2.44 10.44
CA GLY A 230 18.17 2.16 11.50
C GLY A 230 19.10 1.02 11.12
N ASP A 231 19.79 0.47 12.12
CA ASP A 231 20.72 -0.66 11.96
C ASP A 231 20.53 -1.69 13.09
N GLU A 232 19.49 -1.53 13.91
CA GLU A 232 19.22 -2.40 15.05
C GLU A 232 17.99 -3.27 14.85
N THR A 233 17.92 -4.34 15.62
CA THR A 233 16.69 -5.11 15.83
C THR A 233 16.13 -4.74 17.19
N ARG A 234 14.86 -4.35 17.26
CA ARG A 234 14.15 -4.07 18.50
C ARG A 234 13.19 -5.20 18.82
N HIS A 235 13.39 -5.80 20.00
CA HIS A 235 12.50 -6.83 20.51
C HIS A 235 11.34 -6.20 21.29
N THR A 236 10.12 -6.69 21.05
CA THR A 236 8.92 -6.28 21.78
C THR A 236 8.34 -7.49 22.50
N SER A 237 8.28 -7.42 23.83
CA SER A 237 7.78 -8.49 24.72
C SER A 237 6.39 -8.23 25.29
N GLU A 238 5.83 -7.03 25.11
CA GLU A 238 4.51 -6.63 25.58
C GLU A 238 3.72 -5.90 24.51
N GLY A 239 2.51 -6.36 24.23
CA GLY A 239 1.61 -5.76 23.26
C GLY A 239 0.87 -4.53 23.81
N TYR A 240 0.12 -3.86 22.94
CA TYR A 240 -0.67 -2.65 23.29
C TYR A 240 -1.74 -2.90 24.33
N THR A 241 -2.17 -4.16 24.51
CA THR A 241 -3.13 -4.57 25.56
C THR A 241 -2.46 -5.06 26.84
N GLY A 242 -1.13 -4.93 26.96
CA GLY A 242 -0.35 -5.44 28.11
C GLY A 242 -0.18 -6.96 28.11
N ARG A 243 -0.52 -7.65 27.03
CA ARG A 243 -0.33 -9.10 26.91
C ARG A 243 1.09 -9.42 26.47
N PRO A 244 1.67 -10.53 26.96
CA PRO A 244 2.99 -10.95 26.51
C PRO A 244 2.96 -11.33 25.02
N ILE A 245 3.93 -10.82 24.29
CA ILE A 245 4.20 -11.11 22.88
C ILE A 245 5.70 -11.39 22.69
N ASN A 246 6.07 -11.90 21.52
CA ASN A 246 7.46 -12.19 21.16
C ASN A 246 7.66 -11.81 19.70
N VAL A 247 8.04 -10.56 19.43
CA VAL A 247 8.19 -10.09 18.05
C VAL A 247 9.38 -9.14 17.92
N ASP A 248 10.17 -9.36 16.89
CA ASP A 248 11.28 -8.48 16.52
C ASP A 248 10.85 -7.50 15.42
N SER A 249 11.39 -6.30 15.49
CA SER A 249 11.31 -5.27 14.47
C SER A 249 12.72 -4.90 14.01
N HIS A 250 13.01 -5.21 12.75
CA HIS A 250 14.30 -4.95 12.13
C HIS A 250 14.31 -3.57 11.48
N HIS A 251 15.12 -2.66 12.02
CA HIS A 251 15.35 -1.35 11.43
C HIS A 251 16.45 -1.46 10.38
N ARG A 252 16.27 -0.82 9.22
CA ARG A 252 17.18 -1.00 8.09
C ARG A 252 17.52 0.31 7.42
N ARG A 253 18.77 0.45 6.99
CA ARG A 253 19.14 1.56 6.09
C ARG A 253 18.44 1.38 4.74
N PRO A 254 17.90 2.45 4.14
CA PRO A 254 17.28 2.37 2.82
C PRO A 254 18.19 1.73 1.77
N SER A 255 19.49 2.03 1.79
CA SER A 255 20.46 1.44 0.88
C SER A 255 20.52 -0.09 0.92
N LYS A 256 20.31 -0.70 2.11
CA LYS A 256 20.27 -2.16 2.28
C LYS A 256 19.03 -2.76 1.63
N VAL A 257 17.87 -2.17 1.87
CA VAL A 257 16.60 -2.62 1.27
C VAL A 257 16.66 -2.46 -0.26
N MET A 258 17.15 -1.32 -0.74
CA MET A 258 17.35 -1.09 -2.19
C MET A 258 18.34 -2.08 -2.80
N GLY A 259 19.35 -2.56 -2.04
CA GLY A 259 20.26 -3.62 -2.48
C GLY A 259 19.49 -4.89 -2.81
N TRP A 260 18.71 -5.43 -1.87
CA TRP A 260 17.90 -6.63 -2.09
C TRP A 260 16.91 -6.48 -3.24
N LEU A 261 16.29 -5.31 -3.37
CA LEU A 261 15.36 -5.04 -4.48
C LEU A 261 16.08 -5.08 -5.83
N ARG A 262 17.24 -4.43 -5.96
CA ARG A 262 18.03 -4.46 -7.21
C ARG A 262 18.52 -5.86 -7.56
N ASP A 263 19.00 -6.61 -6.55
CA ASP A 263 19.48 -7.98 -6.73
C ASP A 263 18.37 -8.93 -7.24
N ALA A 264 17.11 -8.63 -6.91
CA ALA A 264 15.94 -9.37 -7.37
C ALA A 264 15.29 -8.82 -8.66
N GLY A 265 15.92 -7.87 -9.36
CA GLY A 265 15.42 -7.33 -10.62
C GLY A 265 14.34 -6.27 -10.44
N PHE A 266 14.58 -5.32 -9.53
CA PHE A 266 13.77 -4.11 -9.41
C PHE A 266 14.58 -2.86 -9.71
N THR A 267 14.01 -1.97 -10.50
CA THR A 267 14.48 -0.60 -10.65
C THR A 267 13.87 0.28 -9.57
N ILE A 268 14.71 1.00 -8.82
CA ILE A 268 14.25 1.94 -7.79
C ILE A 268 13.84 3.25 -8.46
N GLU A 269 12.59 3.68 -8.25
CA GLU A 269 12.05 4.92 -8.82
C GLU A 269 12.16 6.11 -7.85
N ALA A 270 11.90 5.86 -6.54
CA ALA A 270 11.97 6.93 -5.54
C ALA A 270 12.23 6.37 -4.14
N GLU A 271 12.82 7.22 -3.30
CA GLU A 271 13.02 7.01 -1.87
C GLU A 271 12.50 8.25 -1.13
N LEU A 272 11.73 8.04 -0.07
CA LEU A 272 11.28 9.08 0.86
C LEU A 272 11.67 8.69 2.28
N VAL A 273 12.53 9.48 2.92
CA VAL A 273 12.81 9.35 4.36
C VAL A 273 11.89 10.30 5.12
N ILE A 274 11.21 9.77 6.13
CA ILE A 274 10.18 10.46 6.92
C ILE A 274 10.70 10.60 8.36
N GLY A 275 10.70 11.82 8.89
CA GLY A 275 11.17 12.12 10.23
C GLY A 275 12.65 11.76 10.43
N PRO A 276 13.59 12.25 9.60
CA PRO A 276 15.00 11.86 9.68
C PRO A 276 15.65 12.18 11.04
N ASP A 277 15.09 13.13 11.78
CA ASP A 277 15.57 13.55 13.11
C ASP A 277 14.72 12.93 14.25
N GLU A 278 13.75 12.06 13.95
CA GLU A 278 12.99 11.31 14.95
C GLU A 278 13.80 10.13 15.49
N ASP A 279 13.46 9.64 16.71
CA ASP A 279 14.09 8.46 17.32
C ASP A 279 13.92 7.20 16.47
N VAL A 280 12.86 7.13 15.70
CA VAL A 280 12.54 6.03 14.76
C VAL A 280 12.09 6.63 13.44
N PRO A 281 13.04 7.01 12.57
CA PRO A 281 12.69 7.47 11.24
C PRO A 281 12.02 6.35 10.42
N GLY A 282 11.19 6.74 9.47
CA GLY A 282 10.62 5.83 8.49
C GLY A 282 11.21 6.04 7.10
N ALA A 283 11.14 5.02 6.26
CA ALA A 283 11.40 5.17 4.84
C ALA A 283 10.32 4.46 4.01
N VAL A 284 10.08 5.03 2.83
CA VAL A 284 9.22 4.44 1.80
C VAL A 284 10.03 4.39 0.50
N ILE A 285 10.06 3.22 -0.13
CA ILE A 285 10.72 3.00 -1.41
C ILE A 285 9.66 2.65 -2.45
N PHE A 286 9.71 3.32 -3.59
CA PHE A 286 8.99 2.96 -4.80
C PHE A 286 9.95 2.25 -5.74
N ALA A 287 9.54 1.09 -6.23
CA ALA A 287 10.33 0.31 -7.16
C ALA A 287 9.43 -0.33 -8.22
N ARG A 288 10.01 -0.63 -9.35
CA ARG A 288 9.32 -1.26 -10.48
C ARG A 288 10.03 -2.55 -10.84
N SER A 289 9.25 -3.62 -11.03
CA SER A 289 9.82 -4.87 -11.53
C SER A 289 10.38 -4.68 -12.93
N ASP A 290 11.57 -5.21 -13.20
CA ASP A 290 12.18 -5.15 -14.53
C ASP A 290 11.33 -5.91 -15.56
N ALA A 291 11.55 -5.61 -16.86
CA ALA A 291 10.80 -6.17 -17.98
C ALA A 291 11.07 -7.67 -18.18
#